data_199ef29cb6e3069a8c4469a60bfdad10
#
_entry.id   199ef29cb6e3069a8c4469a60bfdad10
#
_cell.length_a   1.000
_cell.length_b   1.000
_cell.length_c   1.000
_cell.angle_alpha   90.00
_cell.angle_beta   90.00
_cell.angle_gamma   90.00
#
_symmetry.space_group_name_H-M   'P 1'
#
loop_
_entity.id
_entity.type
_entity.pdbx_description
1 polymer ?
#
loop_
_entity_poly.entity_id
_entity_poly.type
_entity_poly.pdbx_seq_one_letter_code
_entity_poly.pdbx_strand_id
1 'polypeptide(L)'
;KLKALLTTFIALGIIFGYINTANAAEENESETGLALPRMVSLRSSLINVRSGPGNRYPIEWVYKQKGAPVEIIAEFELWRKIRDWEGSETWVHKAMLSGRRFVKVTNPGENNIYAKPESDSRVIAKAEDGVVGEIEKCPTPDGMCLIKFGTVKGWMPRKGLFGIYKDEVIK
;
A
#
# COMPACT_ATOMS: atom_id res chain seq x y z
N LYS A 1 69.66 -45.54 -28.09
CA LYS A 1 68.26 -45.79 -28.44
C LYS A 1 67.38 -45.25 -27.27
N LEU A 2 66.95 -44.05 -27.36
CA LEU A 2 66.14 -43.34 -26.36
C LEU A 2 64.72 -43.26 -26.88
N LYS A 3 63.80 -43.92 -26.19
CA LYS A 3 62.34 -43.77 -26.54
C LYS A 3 61.77 -42.63 -25.70
N ALA A 4 61.28 -41.60 -26.38
CA ALA A 4 60.54 -40.52 -25.81
C ALA A 4 59.08 -40.97 -25.55
N LEU A 5 58.62 -40.90 -24.31
CA LEU A 5 57.21 -41.01 -23.92
C LEU A 5 56.55 -39.65 -24.01
N LEU A 6 55.58 -39.55 -24.89
CA LEU A 6 54.73 -38.37 -25.06
C LEU A 6 53.55 -38.49 -24.08
N THR A 7 53.56 -37.73 -23.01
CA THR A 7 52.42 -37.64 -22.07
C THR A 7 51.46 -36.55 -22.53
N THR A 8 50.29 -36.98 -22.97
CA THR A 8 49.19 -36.09 -23.38
C THR A 8 48.43 -35.61 -22.13
N PHE A 9 48.51 -34.33 -21.78
CA PHE A 9 47.68 -33.71 -20.76
C PHE A 9 46.32 -33.37 -21.36
N ILE A 10 45.26 -34.08 -20.89
CA ILE A 10 43.88 -33.71 -21.16
C ILE A 10 43.46 -32.64 -20.15
N ALA A 11 43.35 -31.42 -20.56
CA ALA A 11 42.80 -30.34 -19.75
C ALA A 11 41.26 -30.46 -19.74
N LEU A 12 40.72 -30.90 -18.59
CA LEU A 12 39.28 -30.93 -18.32
C LEU A 12 38.80 -29.53 -17.96
N GLY A 13 38.26 -28.79 -18.93
CA GLY A 13 37.67 -27.50 -18.73
C GLY A 13 36.35 -27.59 -17.97
N ILE A 14 36.33 -27.16 -16.70
CA ILE A 14 35.11 -27.03 -15.90
C ILE A 14 34.42 -25.73 -16.34
N ILE A 15 33.36 -25.86 -17.14
CA ILE A 15 32.47 -24.75 -17.48
C ILE A 15 31.58 -24.52 -16.28
N PHE A 16 31.92 -23.51 -15.46
CA PHE A 16 31.01 -22.96 -14.47
C PHE A 16 29.90 -22.19 -15.17
N GLY A 17 28.78 -22.89 -15.35
CA GLY A 17 27.55 -22.23 -15.80
C GLY A 17 27.04 -21.26 -14.72
N TYR A 18 27.14 -19.96 -14.97
CA TYR A 18 26.45 -18.93 -14.17
C TYR A 18 24.95 -19.13 -14.35
N ILE A 19 24.30 -19.74 -13.35
CA ILE A 19 22.85 -19.76 -13.25
C ILE A 19 22.45 -18.35 -12.83
N ASN A 20 22.08 -17.50 -13.78
CA ASN A 20 21.36 -16.27 -13.50
C ASN A 20 19.97 -16.67 -13.02
N THR A 21 19.78 -16.73 -11.70
CA THR A 21 18.45 -16.69 -11.10
C THR A 21 17.88 -15.31 -11.31
N ALA A 22 17.20 -15.10 -12.44
CA ALA A 22 16.31 -13.98 -12.59
C ALA A 22 15.25 -14.14 -11.51
N ASN A 23 15.31 -13.30 -10.47
CA ASN A 23 14.16 -13.04 -9.61
C ASN A 23 13.10 -12.41 -10.52
N ALA A 24 12.22 -13.24 -11.07
CA ALA A 24 10.95 -12.79 -11.56
C ALA A 24 10.21 -12.27 -10.32
N ALA A 25 10.22 -10.95 -10.11
CA ALA A 25 9.20 -10.31 -9.33
C ALA A 25 7.88 -10.78 -9.96
N GLU A 26 7.06 -11.51 -9.21
CA GLU A 26 5.69 -11.79 -9.62
C GLU A 26 5.03 -10.43 -9.81
N GLU A 27 4.96 -9.96 -11.06
CA GLU A 27 4.07 -8.87 -11.43
C GLU A 27 2.67 -9.40 -11.10
N ASN A 28 2.09 -8.90 -10.00
CA ASN A 28 0.70 -9.16 -9.67
C ASN A 28 -0.14 -8.58 -10.81
N GLU A 29 -0.47 -9.42 -11.79
CA GLU A 29 -1.31 -9.04 -12.91
C GLU A 29 -2.66 -8.57 -12.36
N SER A 30 -2.99 -7.32 -12.65
CA SER A 30 -4.26 -6.73 -12.27
C SER A 30 -5.33 -7.17 -13.26
N GLU A 31 -6.33 -7.91 -12.81
CA GLU A 31 -7.48 -8.29 -13.65
C GLU A 31 -8.27 -7.08 -14.17
N THR A 32 -8.17 -5.94 -13.51
CA THR A 32 -8.87 -4.71 -13.90
C THR A 32 -8.03 -3.78 -14.77
N GLY A 33 -6.75 -4.09 -15.01
CA GLY A 33 -5.79 -3.21 -15.70
C GLY A 33 -5.37 -1.99 -14.87
N LEU A 34 -5.79 -1.88 -13.59
CA LEU A 34 -5.37 -0.83 -12.69
C LEU A 34 -4.07 -1.24 -11.99
N ALA A 35 -3.20 -0.27 -11.74
CA ALA A 35 -1.93 -0.53 -11.04
C ALA A 35 -2.14 -1.23 -9.69
N LEU A 36 -1.25 -2.15 -9.36
CA LEU A 36 -1.11 -2.77 -8.05
C LEU A 36 0.32 -2.53 -7.54
N PRO A 37 0.51 -2.22 -6.24
CA PRO A 37 -0.55 -1.93 -5.27
C PRO A 37 -1.23 -0.57 -5.51
N ARG A 38 -2.44 -0.38 -4.96
CA ARG A 38 -3.13 0.91 -5.00
C ARG A 38 -3.98 1.19 -3.79
N MET A 39 -4.06 2.46 -3.36
CA MET A 39 -4.87 2.89 -2.25
C MET A 39 -6.33 3.10 -2.66
N VAL A 40 -7.23 2.58 -1.84
CA VAL A 40 -8.69 2.75 -1.90
C VAL A 40 -9.23 2.97 -0.50
N SER A 41 -10.54 3.07 -0.34
CA SER A 41 -11.17 3.21 0.97
C SER A 41 -12.35 2.27 1.16
N LEU A 42 -12.68 1.97 2.40
CA LEU A 42 -13.84 1.19 2.79
C LEU A 42 -15.12 2.01 2.55
N ARG A 43 -16.10 1.41 1.84
CA ARG A 43 -17.33 2.10 1.42
C ARG A 43 -18.32 2.31 2.55
N SER A 44 -18.38 1.38 3.50
CA SER A 44 -19.36 1.39 4.60
C SER A 44 -18.70 1.22 5.96
N SER A 45 -19.48 1.38 7.01
CA SER A 45 -19.02 1.24 8.39
C SER A 45 -19.04 -0.20 8.92
N LEU A 46 -19.55 -1.16 8.14
CA LEU A 46 -19.54 -2.59 8.49
C LEU A 46 -19.15 -3.37 7.25
N ILE A 47 -17.92 -3.90 7.24
CA ILE A 47 -17.36 -4.67 6.14
C ILE A 47 -16.72 -5.94 6.65
N ASN A 48 -17.30 -7.09 6.29
CA ASN A 48 -16.70 -8.38 6.57
C ASN A 48 -15.49 -8.60 5.66
N VAL A 49 -14.38 -8.98 6.24
CA VAL A 49 -13.18 -9.44 5.53
C VAL A 49 -12.93 -10.92 5.82
N ARG A 50 -12.36 -11.61 4.86
CA ARG A 50 -12.28 -13.07 4.86
C ARG A 50 -10.85 -13.56 4.64
N SER A 51 -10.59 -14.80 5.00
CA SER A 51 -9.29 -15.47 4.79
C SER A 51 -9.00 -15.80 3.32
N GLY A 52 -10.00 -15.73 2.43
CA GLY A 52 -9.84 -16.03 1.02
C GLY A 52 -10.88 -15.39 0.12
N PRO A 53 -10.69 -15.48 -1.22
CA PRO A 53 -11.49 -14.79 -2.22
C PRO A 53 -12.80 -15.56 -2.49
N GLY A 54 -13.78 -15.43 -1.60
CA GLY A 54 -15.08 -16.06 -1.78
C GLY A 54 -15.95 -16.09 -0.52
N ASN A 55 -17.26 -16.20 -0.70
CA ASN A 55 -18.21 -16.28 0.42
C ASN A 55 -18.05 -17.55 1.27
N ARG A 56 -17.44 -18.60 0.71
CA ARG A 56 -17.16 -19.86 1.40
C ARG A 56 -16.04 -19.76 2.44
N TYR A 57 -15.19 -18.73 2.32
CA TYR A 57 -14.10 -18.52 3.27
C TYR A 57 -14.61 -17.87 4.55
N PRO A 58 -14.09 -18.25 5.73
CA PRO A 58 -14.53 -17.70 7.00
C PRO A 58 -14.26 -16.18 7.06
N ILE A 59 -15.11 -15.49 7.82
CA ILE A 59 -14.88 -14.09 8.19
C ILE A 59 -13.80 -14.08 9.24
N GLU A 60 -12.74 -13.29 9.02
CA GLU A 60 -11.67 -13.09 10.00
C GLU A 60 -12.02 -11.99 10.99
N TRP A 61 -12.47 -10.84 10.45
CA TRP A 61 -12.99 -9.73 11.28
C TRP A 61 -13.93 -8.82 10.50
N VAL A 62 -14.41 -7.79 11.16
CA VAL A 62 -15.29 -6.79 10.58
C VAL A 62 -14.72 -5.41 10.80
N TYR A 63 -14.41 -4.69 9.73
CA TYR A 63 -14.09 -3.27 9.83
C TYR A 63 -15.33 -2.45 10.18
N LYS A 64 -15.18 -1.51 11.12
CA LYS A 64 -16.28 -0.66 11.60
C LYS A 64 -16.11 0.83 11.25
N GLN A 65 -15.17 1.17 10.40
CA GLN A 65 -14.84 2.56 10.07
C GLN A 65 -15.01 2.84 8.58
N LYS A 66 -16.08 3.57 8.21
CA LYS A 66 -16.28 4.05 6.84
C LYS A 66 -15.15 5.00 6.44
N GLY A 67 -14.68 4.87 5.20
CA GLY A 67 -13.60 5.68 4.66
C GLY A 67 -12.19 5.24 5.09
N ALA A 68 -12.06 4.26 5.99
CA ALA A 68 -10.72 3.78 6.35
C ALA A 68 -9.95 3.36 5.09
N PRO A 69 -8.73 3.88 4.88
CA PRO A 69 -7.92 3.53 3.73
C PRO A 69 -7.40 2.10 3.85
N VAL A 70 -7.32 1.42 2.72
CA VAL A 70 -6.69 0.12 2.56
C VAL A 70 -5.96 0.06 1.24
N GLU A 71 -4.93 -0.75 1.15
CA GLU A 71 -4.16 -0.97 -0.06
C GLU A 71 -4.62 -2.26 -0.75
N ILE A 72 -5.05 -2.19 -2.02
CA ILE A 72 -5.29 -3.41 -2.81
C ILE A 72 -3.94 -3.92 -3.31
N ILE A 73 -3.60 -5.16 -2.96
CA ILE A 73 -2.33 -5.81 -3.31
C ILE A 73 -2.50 -6.96 -4.29
N ALA A 74 -3.72 -7.52 -4.42
CA ALA A 74 -4.04 -8.51 -5.43
C ALA A 74 -5.54 -8.48 -5.78
N GLU A 75 -5.88 -9.04 -6.93
CA GLU A 75 -7.24 -9.16 -7.44
C GLU A 75 -7.56 -10.62 -7.77
N PHE A 76 -8.78 -11.04 -7.53
CA PHE A 76 -9.32 -12.32 -7.96
C PHE A 76 -10.82 -12.19 -8.21
N GLU A 77 -11.27 -12.22 -9.45
CA GLU A 77 -12.66 -12.05 -9.85
C GLU A 77 -13.34 -10.82 -9.21
N LEU A 78 -14.28 -11.06 -8.30
CA LEU A 78 -14.99 -10.01 -7.55
C LEU A 78 -14.30 -9.64 -6.23
N TRP A 79 -13.18 -10.27 -5.90
CA TRP A 79 -12.49 -10.12 -4.63
C TRP A 79 -11.20 -9.33 -4.77
N ARG A 80 -10.86 -8.63 -3.73
CA ARG A 80 -9.62 -7.85 -3.62
C ARG A 80 -8.89 -8.26 -2.35
N LYS A 81 -7.62 -8.63 -2.49
CA LYS A 81 -6.74 -8.79 -1.33
C LYS A 81 -6.30 -7.41 -0.91
N ILE A 82 -6.61 -7.07 0.32
CA ILE A 82 -6.28 -5.76 0.88
C ILE A 82 -5.27 -5.91 2.01
N ARG A 83 -4.43 -4.87 2.15
CA ARG A 83 -3.55 -4.66 3.29
C ARG A 83 -3.99 -3.41 4.02
N ASP A 84 -4.13 -3.49 5.34
CA ASP A 84 -4.50 -2.35 6.17
C ASP A 84 -3.27 -1.61 6.76
N TRP A 85 -3.54 -0.62 7.60
CA TRP A 85 -2.53 0.21 8.26
C TRP A 85 -1.68 -0.53 9.31
N GLU A 86 -2.09 -1.72 9.75
CA GLU A 86 -1.35 -2.60 10.65
C GLU A 86 -0.56 -3.66 9.87
N GLY A 87 -0.72 -3.70 8.55
CA GLY A 87 -0.08 -4.67 7.67
C GLY A 87 -0.85 -5.98 7.55
N SER A 88 -2.05 -6.08 8.12
CA SER A 88 -2.89 -7.28 8.02
C SER A 88 -3.46 -7.45 6.62
N GLU A 89 -3.40 -8.66 6.08
CA GLU A 89 -3.84 -8.98 4.72
C GLU A 89 -5.07 -9.88 4.73
N THR A 90 -6.14 -9.44 4.09
CA THR A 90 -7.41 -10.16 3.99
C THR A 90 -8.09 -9.93 2.66
N TRP A 91 -9.18 -10.66 2.43
CA TRP A 91 -9.99 -10.54 1.22
C TRP A 91 -11.30 -9.83 1.49
N VAL A 92 -11.66 -8.92 0.59
CA VAL A 92 -12.92 -8.18 0.62
C VAL A 92 -13.57 -8.18 -0.75
N HIS A 93 -14.91 -8.18 -0.81
CA HIS A 93 -15.63 -8.06 -2.08
C HIS A 93 -15.47 -6.63 -2.64
N LYS A 94 -15.20 -6.48 -3.94
CA LYS A 94 -14.93 -5.18 -4.59
C LYS A 94 -16.01 -4.13 -4.37
N ALA A 95 -17.29 -4.55 -4.23
CA ALA A 95 -18.39 -3.62 -3.97
C ALA A 95 -18.29 -2.92 -2.59
N MET A 96 -17.48 -3.44 -1.68
CA MET A 96 -17.24 -2.85 -0.36
C MET A 96 -16.15 -1.78 -0.39
N LEU A 97 -15.51 -1.57 -1.53
CA LEU A 97 -14.44 -0.59 -1.73
C LEU A 97 -14.93 0.62 -2.52
N SER A 98 -14.21 1.73 -2.36
CA SER A 98 -14.45 3.00 -3.05
C SER A 98 -13.12 3.59 -3.50
N GLY A 99 -13.10 4.15 -4.71
CA GLY A 99 -11.93 4.88 -5.23
C GLY A 99 -11.72 6.26 -4.57
N ARG A 100 -12.62 6.72 -3.70
CA ARG A 100 -12.41 7.96 -2.95
C ARG A 100 -11.19 7.81 -2.04
N ARG A 101 -10.38 8.86 -2.00
CA ARG A 101 -9.11 8.82 -1.28
C ARG A 101 -9.26 9.37 0.13
N PHE A 102 -8.85 8.55 1.09
CA PHE A 102 -8.84 8.90 2.50
C PHE A 102 -7.46 8.60 3.08
N VAL A 103 -7.17 9.21 4.22
CA VAL A 103 -6.05 8.88 5.08
C VAL A 103 -6.54 8.51 6.47
N LYS A 104 -5.74 7.69 7.14
CA LYS A 104 -5.84 7.41 8.57
C LYS A 104 -4.60 7.97 9.25
N VAL A 105 -4.79 8.72 10.32
CA VAL A 105 -3.69 9.18 11.17
C VAL A 105 -3.13 7.96 11.91
N THR A 106 -1.82 7.73 11.80
CA THR A 106 -1.13 6.58 12.41
C THR A 106 -0.01 7.00 13.35
N ASN A 107 0.26 8.30 13.47
CA ASN A 107 1.16 8.81 14.51
C ASN A 107 0.45 8.79 15.86
N PRO A 108 1.08 8.19 16.91
CA PRO A 108 0.55 8.22 18.26
C PRO A 108 0.35 9.65 18.77
N GLY A 109 -0.73 9.85 19.54
CA GLY A 109 -1.03 11.13 20.18
C GLY A 109 -1.68 12.15 19.26
N GLU A 110 -1.50 13.42 19.60
CA GLU A 110 -2.13 14.55 18.91
C GLU A 110 -1.29 15.01 17.71
N ASN A 111 -1.91 15.12 16.57
CA ASN A 111 -1.30 15.56 15.32
C ASN A 111 -1.89 16.90 14.87
N ASN A 112 -1.06 17.90 14.65
CA ASN A 112 -1.48 19.25 14.29
C ASN A 112 -2.11 19.30 12.90
N ILE A 113 -3.23 20.02 12.80
CA ILE A 113 -3.86 20.42 11.55
C ILE A 113 -3.64 21.92 11.37
N TYR A 114 -3.04 22.31 10.26
CA TYR A 114 -2.60 23.68 9.97
C TYR A 114 -3.56 24.42 9.04
N ALA A 115 -3.62 25.72 9.17
CA ALA A 115 -4.45 26.58 8.30
C ALA A 115 -3.90 26.67 6.86
N LYS A 116 -2.57 26.58 6.69
CA LYS A 116 -1.85 26.66 5.41
C LYS A 116 -0.80 25.56 5.31
N PRO A 117 -0.26 25.27 4.10
CA PRO A 117 0.70 24.17 3.88
C PRO A 117 2.15 24.47 4.34
N GLU A 118 2.31 25.32 5.32
CA GLU A 118 3.59 25.68 5.93
C GLU A 118 3.63 25.20 7.39
N SER A 119 4.80 24.71 7.84
CA SER A 119 4.98 24.15 9.20
C SER A 119 4.90 25.18 10.32
N ASP A 120 5.13 26.45 10.01
CA ASP A 120 4.98 27.61 10.90
C ASP A 120 3.56 28.23 10.88
N SER A 121 2.67 27.67 10.07
CA SER A 121 1.29 28.12 10.00
C SER A 121 0.52 27.86 11.30
N ARG A 122 -0.52 28.68 11.55
CA ARG A 122 -1.38 28.51 12.71
C ARG A 122 -2.03 27.13 12.75
N VAL A 123 -1.93 26.46 13.88
CA VAL A 123 -2.68 25.23 14.19
C VAL A 123 -4.15 25.58 14.39
N ILE A 124 -5.03 24.95 13.65
CA ILE A 124 -6.49 25.19 13.72
C ILE A 124 -7.25 24.07 14.41
N ALA A 125 -6.68 22.87 14.45
CA ALA A 125 -7.23 21.71 15.16
C ALA A 125 -6.12 20.68 15.39
N LYS A 126 -6.47 19.61 16.11
CA LYS A 126 -5.60 18.43 16.28
C LYS A 126 -6.39 17.17 15.96
N ALA A 127 -5.73 16.19 15.36
CA ALA A 127 -6.28 14.86 15.11
C ALA A 127 -5.54 13.83 15.96
N GLU A 128 -6.28 12.97 16.61
CA GLU A 128 -5.73 11.81 17.33
C GLU A 128 -5.39 10.67 16.37
N ASP A 129 -4.59 9.72 16.85
CA ASP A 129 -4.36 8.46 16.17
C ASP A 129 -5.68 7.75 15.86
N GLY A 130 -5.74 7.08 14.70
CA GLY A 130 -6.93 6.37 14.23
C GLY A 130 -7.98 7.22 13.53
N VAL A 131 -7.88 8.56 13.59
CA VAL A 131 -8.85 9.46 12.90
C VAL A 131 -8.69 9.31 11.39
N VAL A 132 -9.84 9.23 10.68
CA VAL A 132 -9.91 9.13 9.22
C VAL A 132 -10.39 10.44 8.62
N GLY A 133 -9.69 10.92 7.59
CA GLY A 133 -10.04 12.13 6.85
C GLY A 133 -10.00 11.91 5.34
N GLU A 134 -10.84 12.62 4.60
CA GLU A 134 -10.85 12.58 3.14
C GLU A 134 -9.76 13.50 2.58
N ILE A 135 -8.95 12.99 1.65
CA ILE A 135 -7.93 13.77 0.96
C ILE A 135 -8.64 14.65 -0.08
N GLU A 136 -8.44 15.95 0.00
CA GLU A 136 -8.85 16.86 -1.07
C GLU A 136 -7.73 17.10 -2.08
N LYS A 137 -6.50 17.28 -1.60
CA LYS A 137 -5.31 17.39 -2.46
C LYS A 137 -4.01 17.16 -1.69
N CYS A 138 -2.99 16.70 -2.40
CA CYS A 138 -1.62 16.59 -1.97
C CYS A 138 -0.73 17.09 -3.12
N PRO A 139 -0.46 18.38 -3.21
CA PRO A 139 0.05 19.01 -4.43
C PRO A 139 1.53 18.69 -4.73
N THR A 140 2.29 18.30 -3.71
CA THR A 140 3.73 18.01 -3.85
C THR A 140 4.08 16.68 -3.19
N PRO A 141 5.11 15.96 -3.66
CA PRO A 141 5.50 14.66 -3.14
C PRO A 141 5.79 14.65 -1.63
N ASP A 142 6.61 15.56 -1.13
CA ASP A 142 7.03 15.59 0.28
C ASP A 142 6.28 16.64 1.12
N GLY A 143 5.27 17.29 0.53
CA GLY A 143 4.53 18.37 1.17
C GLY A 143 3.38 17.90 2.06
N MET A 144 2.63 18.88 2.52
CA MET A 144 1.41 18.65 3.27
C MET A 144 0.25 18.28 2.35
N CYS A 145 -0.70 17.52 2.90
CA CYS A 145 -1.98 17.24 2.26
C CYS A 145 -3.09 18.08 2.89
N LEU A 146 -4.01 18.57 2.06
CA LEU A 146 -5.26 19.16 2.50
C LEU A 146 -6.26 18.04 2.74
N ILE A 147 -6.70 17.90 3.98
CA ILE A 147 -7.54 16.81 4.43
C ILE A 147 -8.78 17.38 5.11
N LYS A 148 -9.90 16.71 4.87
CA LYS A 148 -11.18 17.03 5.52
C LYS A 148 -11.52 15.97 6.56
N PHE A 149 -11.52 16.35 7.83
CA PHE A 149 -11.92 15.55 8.98
C PHE A 149 -13.30 16.01 9.47
N GLY A 150 -14.36 15.36 9.02
CA GLY A 150 -15.73 15.81 9.33
C GLY A 150 -15.99 17.25 8.86
N THR A 151 -16.12 18.17 9.79
CA THR A 151 -16.33 19.61 9.51
C THR A 151 -15.03 20.41 9.46
N VAL A 152 -13.93 19.88 9.97
CA VAL A 152 -12.62 20.54 9.98
C VAL A 152 -11.87 20.21 8.69
N LYS A 153 -11.31 21.24 8.06
CA LYS A 153 -10.48 21.13 6.87
C LYS A 153 -9.18 21.86 7.10
N GLY A 154 -8.08 21.18 6.86
CA GLY A 154 -6.75 21.78 7.03
C GLY A 154 -5.63 20.91 6.51
N TRP A 155 -4.42 21.42 6.64
CA TRP A 155 -3.21 20.82 6.11
C TRP A 155 -2.50 19.99 7.15
N MET A 156 -2.04 18.79 6.75
CA MET A 156 -1.24 17.90 7.59
C MET A 156 -0.02 17.39 6.82
N PRO A 157 1.13 17.19 7.51
CA PRO A 157 2.27 16.48 6.93
C PRO A 157 1.88 15.05 6.55
N ARG A 158 2.47 14.53 5.46
CA ARG A 158 2.26 13.12 5.05
C ARG A 158 2.78 12.12 6.06
N LYS A 159 3.83 12.47 6.78
CA LYS A 159 4.43 11.61 7.80
C LYS A 159 3.38 11.28 8.87
N GLY A 160 3.15 9.96 9.07
CA GLY A 160 2.12 9.48 10.00
C GLY A 160 0.71 9.44 9.41
N LEU A 161 0.59 9.46 8.08
CA LEU A 161 -0.65 9.22 7.36
C LEU A 161 -0.55 7.93 6.56
N PHE A 162 -1.43 6.98 6.81
CA PHE A 162 -1.65 5.83 5.92
C PHE A 162 -2.77 6.17 4.93
N GLY A 163 -2.65 5.73 3.69
CA GLY A 163 -3.64 5.98 2.63
C GLY A 163 -3.12 6.86 1.48
N ILE A 164 -1.87 7.30 1.56
CA ILE A 164 -1.17 8.03 0.50
C ILE A 164 0.27 7.54 0.38
N TYR A 165 0.75 7.35 -0.85
CA TYR A 165 2.15 7.00 -1.10
C TYR A 165 3.06 8.22 -0.97
N LYS A 166 4.35 7.95 -0.66
CA LYS A 166 5.34 9.00 -0.39
C LYS A 166 5.43 10.04 -1.51
N ASP A 167 5.47 9.60 -2.76
CA ASP A 167 5.68 10.47 -3.92
C ASP A 167 4.39 10.75 -4.71
N GLU A 168 3.23 10.37 -4.17
CA GLU A 168 1.96 10.52 -4.84
C GLU A 168 1.47 11.97 -4.81
N VAL A 169 1.04 12.48 -5.97
CA VAL A 169 0.40 13.80 -6.12
C VAL A 169 -1.09 13.62 -6.37
N ILE A 170 -1.91 14.24 -5.55
CA ILE A 170 -3.37 14.32 -5.69
C ILE A 170 -3.74 15.79 -5.93
N LYS A 171 -4.31 16.07 -7.08
CA LYS A 171 -4.69 17.42 -7.54
C LYS A 171 -6.10 17.77 -7.11
#